data_754917fd5f56e2b1b1d836b56cc6d9ec
#
_entry.id   754917fd5f56e2b1b1d836b56cc6d9ec
#
_cell.length_a   1.000
_cell.length_b   1.000
_cell.length_c   1.000
_cell.angle_alpha   90.00
_cell.angle_beta   90.00
_cell.angle_gamma   90.00
#
_symmetry.space_group_name_H-M   'P 1'
#
loop_
_entity.id
_entity.type
_entity.pdbx_description
1 polymer ?
#
loop_
_entity_poly.entity_id
_entity_poly.type
_entity_poly.pdbx_seq_one_letter_code
_entity_poly.pdbx_strand_id
1 'polypeptide(L)'
;MKEVYKTEQEDIVGFKFTSWRLKSNNKYHREDGPALIYNDECYYYINGLLHNEHGPAVEWEDGSKFWYTKGIRHRENGPAAEWGDGIKEFYLNGKELTEKEFILKR
;
A
#
# COMPACT_ATOMS: atom_id res chain seq x y z
N MET A 1 -19.09 -5.40 9.29
CA MET A 1 -17.60 -5.41 9.39
C MET A 1 -17.11 -6.86 9.35
N LYS A 2 -16.06 -7.13 8.60
CA LYS A 2 -15.49 -8.47 8.48
C LYS A 2 -14.62 -8.79 9.70
N GLU A 3 -14.67 -10.04 10.13
CA GLU A 3 -13.85 -10.46 11.26
C GLU A 3 -12.42 -10.68 10.83
N VAL A 4 -11.51 -10.10 11.61
CA VAL A 4 -10.06 -10.21 11.38
C VAL A 4 -9.37 -10.73 12.63
N TYR A 5 -8.19 -11.29 12.45
CA TYR A 5 -7.32 -11.65 13.56
C TYR A 5 -5.93 -11.07 13.32
N LYS A 6 -5.26 -10.75 14.42
CA LYS A 6 -3.94 -10.15 14.41
C LYS A 6 -2.89 -11.23 14.66
N THR A 7 -1.79 -11.20 13.91
CA THR A 7 -0.63 -12.06 14.17
C THR A 7 0.60 -11.20 14.45
N GLU A 8 1.50 -11.70 15.26
CA GLU A 8 2.79 -11.07 15.50
C GLU A 8 3.85 -12.15 15.35
N GLN A 9 4.80 -11.95 14.45
CA GLN A 9 5.79 -12.95 14.08
C GLN A 9 7.15 -12.31 13.88
N GLU A 10 8.17 -13.17 13.79
CA GLU A 10 9.54 -12.74 13.55
C GLU A 10 10.14 -13.69 12.52
N ASP A 11 10.84 -13.16 11.52
CA ASP A 11 11.46 -14.00 10.50
C ASP A 11 12.82 -14.53 11.01
N ILE A 12 13.50 -15.34 10.19
CA ILE A 12 14.71 -16.02 10.62
C ILE A 12 15.89 -15.07 10.86
N VAL A 13 15.85 -13.85 10.34
CA VAL A 13 16.88 -12.84 10.60
C VAL A 13 16.47 -11.84 11.67
N GLY A 14 15.31 -12.05 12.29
CA GLY A 14 14.87 -11.25 13.43
C GLY A 14 14.01 -10.04 13.07
N PHE A 15 13.62 -9.87 11.82
CA PHE A 15 12.66 -8.80 11.47
C PHE A 15 11.27 -9.18 11.97
N LYS A 16 10.64 -8.24 12.67
CA LYS A 16 9.31 -8.43 13.21
C LYS A 16 8.27 -8.03 12.19
N PHE A 17 7.18 -8.77 12.14
CA PHE A 17 6.05 -8.38 11.33
C PHE A 17 4.75 -8.68 12.03
N THR A 18 3.79 -7.78 11.81
CA THR A 18 2.45 -7.85 12.37
C THR A 18 1.48 -7.86 11.21
N SER A 19 0.50 -8.74 11.24
CA SER A 19 -0.49 -8.75 10.18
C SER A 19 -1.90 -8.84 10.76
N TRP A 20 -2.85 -8.35 9.99
CA TRP A 20 -4.28 -8.49 10.23
C TRP A 20 -4.86 -9.24 9.04
N ARG A 21 -5.54 -10.34 9.30
CA ARG A 21 -6.04 -11.24 8.26
C ARG A 21 -7.50 -11.55 8.48
N LEU A 22 -8.23 -11.76 7.38
CA LEU A 22 -9.61 -12.21 7.46
C LEU A 22 -9.67 -13.63 8.01
N LYS A 23 -10.58 -13.87 8.95
CA LYS A 23 -10.79 -15.21 9.48
C LYS A 23 -11.34 -16.16 8.43
N SER A 24 -12.09 -15.63 7.46
CA SER A 24 -12.75 -16.46 6.44
C SER A 24 -11.79 -17.05 5.41
N ASN A 25 -10.72 -16.34 5.01
CA ASN A 25 -9.86 -16.80 3.93
C ASN A 25 -8.38 -16.48 4.13
N ASN A 26 -8.01 -15.95 5.28
CA ASN A 26 -6.63 -15.65 5.66
C ASN A 26 -5.96 -14.55 4.82
N LYS A 27 -6.71 -13.79 4.03
CA LYS A 27 -6.14 -12.68 3.25
C LYS A 27 -5.88 -11.48 4.16
N TYR A 28 -4.85 -10.71 3.84
CA TYR A 28 -4.58 -9.47 4.56
C TYR A 28 -5.77 -8.52 4.45
N HIS A 29 -6.19 -7.96 5.58
CA HIS A 29 -7.33 -7.06 5.62
C HIS A 29 -7.36 -6.27 6.91
N ARG A 30 -7.42 -4.95 6.79
CA ARG A 30 -7.65 -4.09 7.95
C ARG A 30 -8.26 -2.79 7.47
N GLU A 31 -9.34 -2.35 8.12
CA GLU A 31 -10.09 -1.17 7.66
C GLU A 31 -9.63 0.12 8.35
N ASP A 32 -8.96 0.02 9.48
CA ASP A 32 -8.56 1.19 10.27
C ASP A 32 -7.05 1.35 10.41
N GLY A 33 -6.28 0.78 9.50
CA GLY A 33 -4.83 0.90 9.52
C GLY A 33 -4.16 -0.04 8.54
N PRO A 34 -2.82 -0.13 8.57
CA PRO A 34 -2.13 -1.09 7.72
C PRO A 34 -2.43 -2.53 8.14
N ALA A 35 -2.62 -3.40 7.15
CA ALA A 35 -2.89 -4.82 7.41
C ALA A 35 -1.62 -5.64 7.57
N LEU A 36 -0.48 -5.08 7.16
CA LEU A 36 0.83 -5.72 7.34
C LEU A 36 1.83 -4.63 7.71
N ILE A 37 2.53 -4.85 8.81
CA ILE A 37 3.66 -4.02 9.21
C ILE A 37 4.86 -4.95 9.26
N TYR A 38 5.82 -4.73 8.37
CA TYR A 38 7.04 -5.51 8.30
C TYR A 38 8.21 -4.61 8.64
N ASN A 39 8.78 -4.80 9.84
CA ASN A 39 9.78 -3.90 10.37
C ASN A 39 9.19 -2.48 10.41
N ASP A 40 9.73 -1.55 9.64
CA ASP A 40 9.21 -0.18 9.57
C ASP A 40 8.44 0.11 8.29
N GLU A 41 8.03 -0.94 7.57
CA GLU A 41 7.26 -0.82 6.33
C GLU A 41 5.80 -1.11 6.59
N CYS A 42 4.92 -0.28 6.05
CA CYS A 42 3.48 -0.41 6.23
C CYS A 42 2.79 -0.70 4.91
N TYR A 43 1.89 -1.67 4.93
CA TYR A 43 1.13 -2.10 3.75
C TYR A 43 -0.35 -2.12 4.11
N TYR A 44 -1.14 -1.35 3.38
CA TYR A 44 -2.58 -1.29 3.56
C TYR A 44 -3.26 -2.25 2.60
N TYR A 45 -4.01 -3.19 3.13
CA TYR A 45 -4.71 -4.21 2.34
C TYR A 45 -6.18 -4.25 2.71
N ILE A 46 -7.01 -4.38 1.69
CA ILE A 46 -8.45 -4.67 1.83
C ILE A 46 -8.71 -5.91 0.99
N ASN A 47 -9.23 -6.97 1.61
CA ASN A 47 -9.52 -8.25 0.93
C ASN A 47 -8.30 -8.79 0.16
N GLY A 48 -7.11 -8.64 0.72
CA GLY A 48 -5.87 -9.12 0.11
C GLY A 48 -5.31 -8.26 -1.01
N LEU A 49 -5.92 -7.10 -1.28
CA LEU A 49 -5.44 -6.18 -2.32
C LEU A 49 -4.90 -4.91 -1.68
N LEU A 50 -3.76 -4.43 -2.17
CA LEU A 50 -3.23 -3.15 -1.73
C LEU A 50 -4.24 -2.04 -2.03
N HIS A 51 -4.59 -1.28 -1.00
CA HIS A 51 -5.64 -0.27 -1.14
C HIS A 51 -5.62 0.69 0.04
N ASN A 52 -5.67 1.99 -0.24
CA ASN A 52 -5.88 3.00 0.78
C ASN A 52 -6.53 4.23 0.14
N GLU A 53 -7.71 4.59 0.61
CA GLU A 53 -8.48 5.72 0.04
C GLU A 53 -7.95 7.07 0.52
N HIS A 54 -7.20 7.11 1.62
CA HIS A 54 -6.83 8.36 2.28
C HIS A 54 -5.34 8.66 2.21
N GLY A 55 -4.56 7.85 1.50
CA GLY A 55 -3.11 8.05 1.42
C GLY A 55 -2.45 6.91 0.65
N PRO A 56 -1.13 6.80 0.77
CA PRO A 56 -0.43 5.70 0.12
C PRO A 56 -0.82 4.36 0.75
N ALA A 57 -0.85 3.32 -0.09
CA ALA A 57 -1.11 1.96 0.38
C ALA A 57 0.16 1.27 0.86
N VAL A 58 1.33 1.78 0.48
CA VAL A 58 2.63 1.25 0.91
C VAL A 58 3.51 2.43 1.34
N GLU A 59 4.14 2.29 2.50
CA GLU A 59 5.11 3.27 2.98
C GLU A 59 6.35 2.52 3.48
N TRP A 60 7.52 2.88 2.96
CA TRP A 60 8.79 2.31 3.35
C TRP A 60 9.57 3.24 4.28
N GLU A 61 10.51 2.65 5.02
CA GLU A 61 11.34 3.39 5.97
C GLU A 61 12.13 4.52 5.30
N ASP A 62 12.55 4.34 4.04
CA ASP A 62 13.32 5.36 3.32
C ASP A 62 12.48 6.54 2.84
N GLY A 63 11.18 6.57 3.17
CA GLY A 63 10.26 7.62 2.76
C GLY A 63 9.54 7.32 1.45
N SER A 64 9.82 6.21 0.81
CA SER A 64 9.11 5.83 -0.41
C SER A 64 7.65 5.57 -0.11
N LYS A 65 6.76 6.01 -1.00
CA LYS A 65 5.32 5.88 -0.87
C LYS A 65 4.70 5.47 -2.20
N PHE A 66 3.76 4.55 -2.14
CA PHE A 66 3.11 4.03 -3.34
C PHE A 66 1.59 4.00 -3.13
N TRP A 67 0.86 4.53 -4.10
CA TRP A 67 -0.60 4.60 -4.05
C TRP A 67 -1.22 3.50 -4.88
N TYR A 68 -2.17 2.79 -4.29
CA TYR A 68 -2.89 1.69 -4.94
C TYR A 68 -4.37 1.80 -4.63
N THR A 69 -5.19 1.46 -5.60
CA THR A 69 -6.63 1.31 -5.45
C THR A 69 -6.97 -0.10 -5.93
N LYS A 70 -7.51 -0.92 -5.03
CA LYS A 70 -7.90 -2.31 -5.33
C LYS A 70 -6.80 -3.09 -6.05
N GLY A 71 -5.57 -2.97 -5.55
CA GLY A 71 -4.42 -3.68 -6.08
C GLY A 71 -3.77 -3.07 -7.32
N ILE A 72 -4.31 -1.95 -7.82
CA ILE A 72 -3.81 -1.32 -9.05
C ILE A 72 -3.15 0.01 -8.68
N ARG A 73 -1.93 0.24 -9.19
CA ARG A 73 -1.23 1.50 -8.94
C ARG A 73 -2.00 2.65 -9.57
N HIS A 74 -2.38 3.64 -8.74
CA HIS A 74 -3.28 4.69 -9.19
C HIS A 74 -3.30 5.86 -8.21
N ARG A 75 -3.22 7.08 -8.72
CA ARG A 75 -3.46 8.28 -7.92
C ARG A 75 -3.91 9.41 -8.84
N GLU A 76 -5.03 10.04 -8.51
CA GLU A 76 -5.61 11.08 -9.38
C GLU A 76 -5.05 12.47 -9.14
N ASN A 77 -4.54 12.75 -7.95
CA ASN A 77 -4.12 14.10 -7.59
C ASN A 77 -2.61 14.23 -7.33
N GLY A 78 -1.82 13.34 -7.90
CA GLY A 78 -0.38 13.41 -7.75
C GLY A 78 0.30 12.16 -8.29
N PRO A 79 1.62 12.03 -8.08
CA PRO A 79 2.32 10.81 -8.48
C PRO A 79 1.83 9.62 -7.66
N ALA A 80 1.75 8.46 -8.30
CA ALA A 80 1.35 7.22 -7.63
C ALA A 80 2.55 6.51 -7.00
N ALA A 81 3.75 6.96 -7.30
CA ALA A 81 4.97 6.49 -6.64
C ALA A 81 5.84 7.70 -6.34
N GLU A 82 6.27 7.79 -5.09
CA GLU A 82 7.24 8.79 -4.64
C GLU A 82 8.36 8.03 -3.96
N TRP A 83 9.49 7.93 -4.64
CA TRP A 83 10.63 7.20 -4.12
C TRP A 83 11.40 8.06 -3.10
N GLY A 84 12.07 7.41 -2.16
CA GLY A 84 12.82 8.10 -1.13
C GLY A 84 13.91 9.03 -1.65
N ASP A 85 14.38 8.81 -2.87
CA ASP A 85 15.37 9.67 -3.53
C ASP A 85 14.75 10.84 -4.29
N GLY A 86 13.43 10.99 -4.24
CA GLY A 86 12.71 12.10 -4.88
C GLY A 86 12.16 11.81 -6.26
N ILE A 87 12.44 10.65 -6.82
CA ILE A 87 11.87 10.27 -8.13
C ILE A 87 10.37 10.07 -7.96
N LYS A 88 9.60 10.59 -8.93
CA LYS A 88 8.13 10.51 -8.93
C LYS A 88 7.65 9.84 -10.20
N GLU A 89 6.64 8.98 -10.06
CA GLU A 89 6.06 8.27 -11.20
C GLU A 89 4.55 8.42 -11.15
N PHE A 90 3.96 8.74 -12.28
CA PHE A 90 2.52 9.00 -12.39
C PHE A 90 1.81 7.81 -13.02
N TYR A 91 0.74 7.33 -12.37
CA TYR A 91 -0.05 6.21 -12.86
C TYR A 91 -1.53 6.53 -12.74
N LEU A 92 -2.27 6.22 -13.78
CA LEU A 92 -3.73 6.21 -13.75
C LEU A 92 -4.18 4.82 -14.18
N ASN A 93 -4.92 4.16 -13.30
CA ASN A 93 -5.45 2.81 -13.53
C ASN A 93 -4.37 1.81 -13.97
N GLY A 94 -3.20 1.89 -13.32
CA GLY A 94 -2.11 0.96 -13.57
C GLY A 94 -1.22 1.31 -14.76
N LYS A 95 -1.57 2.36 -15.51
CA LYS A 95 -0.77 2.77 -16.66
C LYS A 95 0.12 3.94 -16.29
N GLU A 96 1.42 3.80 -16.53
CA GLU A 96 2.36 4.88 -16.29
C GLU A 96 2.24 5.97 -17.36
N LEU A 97 2.27 7.23 -16.91
CA LEU A 97 2.19 8.41 -17.75
C LEU A 97 3.36 9.32 -17.46
N THR A 98 3.77 10.13 -18.44
CA THR A 98 4.66 11.24 -18.15
C THR A 98 3.87 12.27 -17.32
N GLU A 99 4.59 13.15 -16.63
CA GLU A 99 3.93 14.20 -15.85
C GLU A 99 3.02 15.06 -16.73
N LYS A 100 3.48 15.37 -17.93
CA LYS A 100 2.70 16.16 -18.88
C LYS A 100 1.40 15.46 -19.28
N GLU A 101 1.49 14.15 -19.59
CA GLU A 101 0.30 13.37 -19.92
C GLU A 101 -0.67 13.33 -18.74
N PHE A 102 -0.13 13.17 -17.53
CA PHE A 102 -0.95 13.11 -16.33
C PHE A 102 -1.71 14.41 -16.12
N ILE A 103 -1.04 15.56 -16.25
CA ILE A 103 -1.66 16.87 -16.08
C ILE A 103 -2.81 17.07 -17.07
N LEU A 104 -2.65 16.58 -18.29
CA LEU A 104 -3.67 16.73 -19.33
C LEU A 104 -4.86 15.79 -19.14
N LYS A 105 -4.71 14.70 -18.41
CA LYS A 105 -5.76 13.68 -18.28
C LYS A 105 -6.56 13.76 -16.99
N ARG A 106 -6.06 14.45 -16.00
CA ARG A 106 -6.75 14.50 -14.69
C ARG A 106 -7.86 15.55 -14.67
#